data_0ccec06a06432a4bc600a47d8020daf2
#
_entry.id   0ccec06a06432a4bc600a47d8020daf2
#
_cell.length_a   1.000
_cell.length_b   1.000
_cell.length_c   1.000
_cell.angle_alpha   90.00
_cell.angle_beta   90.00
_cell.angle_gamma   90.00
#
_symmetry.space_group_name_H-M   'P 1'
#
loop_
_entity.id
_entity.type
_entity.pdbx_description
1 polymer ?
#
loop_
_entity_poly.entity_id
_entity_poly.type
_entity_poly.pdbx_seq_one_letter_code
_entity_poly.pdbx_strand_id
1 'polypeptide(L)'
;MSLRRSASWVIQHYPSCKPRIGIVLGSGLGQLADAIESPTSIPYAGIPEFPQPGVSGHSGDLVLGYLGGTQVAALKGRCHLYEGWSLEQSLIPVRTLLELGIELLILSNASGGINPRFHSGQVVAIDSHIDWLFQTRKSPNPDPSTGSILMRSHRTYDSMWLARAQETALEMGFCLPTGTYLATLGPNYETRAEYRAFGRMGADMVGMSTVPEALLAMQHGVRVLAFSVVTNVANADVPSATHHAEVLEWSANARARLQPLVTKIASKYFR
;
A
#
# COMPACT_ATOMS: atom_id res chain seq x y z
N MET A 1 -7.91 19.33 -15.22
CA MET A 1 -7.10 19.57 -14.01
C MET A 1 -5.65 19.76 -14.43
N SER A 2 -4.95 20.76 -13.92
CA SER A 2 -3.51 20.92 -14.15
C SER A 2 -2.78 19.80 -13.40
N LEU A 3 -1.81 19.13 -14.06
CA LEU A 3 -0.94 18.14 -13.42
C LEU A 3 -0.11 18.79 -12.30
N ARG A 4 0.19 18.05 -11.24
CA ARG A 4 1.14 18.50 -10.22
C ARG A 4 2.54 18.65 -10.81
N ARG A 5 3.36 19.48 -10.16
CA ARG A 5 4.75 19.73 -10.60
C ARG A 5 5.56 18.43 -10.62
N SER A 6 5.35 17.52 -9.66
CA SER A 6 5.99 16.21 -9.60
C SER A 6 5.67 15.32 -10.80
N ALA A 7 4.40 15.16 -11.16
CA ALA A 7 4.01 14.36 -12.33
C ALA A 7 4.49 14.98 -13.63
N SER A 8 4.36 16.29 -13.79
CA SER A 8 4.88 17.02 -14.96
C SER A 8 6.38 16.85 -15.11
N TRP A 9 7.12 16.90 -14.01
CA TRP A 9 8.56 16.69 -14.00
C TRP A 9 8.93 15.27 -14.46
N VAL A 10 8.26 14.22 -13.94
CA VAL A 10 8.51 12.84 -14.35
C VAL A 10 8.20 12.65 -15.83
N ILE A 11 7.07 13.15 -16.33
CA ILE A 11 6.70 13.05 -17.75
C ILE A 11 7.73 13.73 -18.65
N GLN A 12 8.23 14.89 -18.22
CA GLN A 12 9.22 15.66 -19.00
C GLN A 12 10.58 14.95 -19.09
N HIS A 13 11.05 14.35 -17.97
CA HIS A 13 12.36 13.71 -17.91
C HIS A 13 12.35 12.26 -18.41
N TYR A 14 11.19 11.60 -18.35
CA TYR A 14 11.00 10.19 -18.71
C TYR A 14 9.78 10.01 -19.63
N PRO A 15 9.77 10.64 -20.85
CA PRO A 15 8.58 10.70 -21.70
C PRO A 15 8.13 9.35 -22.27
N SER A 16 9.03 8.36 -22.32
CA SER A 16 8.70 6.99 -22.73
C SER A 16 8.04 6.16 -21.62
N CYS A 17 8.08 6.63 -20.37
CA CYS A 17 7.48 5.92 -19.23
C CYS A 17 5.98 6.19 -19.18
N LYS A 18 5.19 5.14 -19.47
CA LYS A 18 3.73 5.14 -19.35
C LYS A 18 3.31 3.94 -18.49
N PRO A 19 3.50 4.01 -17.19
CA PRO A 19 3.26 2.87 -16.32
C PRO A 19 1.76 2.53 -16.29
N ARG A 20 1.44 1.25 -16.42
CA ARG A 20 0.07 0.75 -16.24
C ARG A 20 -0.22 0.35 -14.80
N ILE A 21 0.84 0.02 -14.04
CA ILE A 21 0.76 -0.39 -12.64
C ILE A 21 1.61 0.55 -11.80
N GLY A 22 1.01 1.12 -10.77
CA GLY A 22 1.70 1.76 -9.66
C GLY A 22 1.87 0.79 -8.50
N ILE A 23 3.03 0.79 -7.86
CA ILE A 23 3.32 -0.09 -6.73
C ILE A 23 3.85 0.76 -5.57
N VAL A 24 3.28 0.58 -4.37
CA VAL A 24 3.82 1.19 -3.14
C VAL A 24 4.38 0.09 -2.24
N LEU A 25 5.67 0.17 -1.99
CA LEU A 25 6.43 -0.81 -1.22
C LEU A 25 6.60 -0.33 0.22
N GLY A 26 5.98 -1.04 1.15
CA GLY A 26 6.04 -0.76 2.59
C GLY A 26 7.33 -1.25 3.25
N SER A 27 7.37 -1.13 4.60
CA SER A 27 8.52 -1.48 5.43
C SER A 27 9.02 -2.91 5.17
N GLY A 28 10.31 -3.05 4.87
CA GLY A 28 10.95 -4.34 4.57
C GLY A 28 10.62 -4.93 3.19
N LEU A 29 9.75 -4.29 2.40
CA LEU A 29 9.31 -4.77 1.09
C LEU A 29 9.98 -4.03 -0.09
N GLY A 30 10.83 -3.06 0.17
CA GLY A 30 11.52 -2.27 -0.86
C GLY A 30 12.29 -3.10 -1.89
N GLN A 31 12.80 -4.27 -1.48
CA GLN A 31 13.51 -5.21 -2.36
C GLN A 31 12.60 -5.90 -3.40
N LEU A 32 11.25 -5.77 -3.32
CA LEU A 32 10.36 -6.22 -4.39
C LEU A 32 10.64 -5.47 -5.71
N ALA A 33 11.18 -4.25 -5.63
CA ALA A 33 11.59 -3.48 -6.79
C ALA A 33 12.80 -4.09 -7.53
N ASP A 34 13.56 -5.00 -6.91
CA ASP A 34 14.70 -5.67 -7.53
C ASP A 34 14.28 -6.61 -8.68
N ALA A 35 12.97 -6.96 -8.75
CA ALA A 35 12.40 -7.70 -9.88
C ALA A 35 12.05 -6.82 -11.08
N ILE A 36 12.16 -5.50 -10.96
CA ILE A 36 11.88 -4.57 -12.06
C ILE A 36 13.05 -4.63 -13.07
N GLU A 37 12.72 -4.95 -14.28
CA GLU A 37 13.64 -5.04 -15.40
C GLU A 37 13.93 -3.65 -15.97
N SER A 38 15.17 -3.41 -16.40
CA SER A 38 15.65 -2.12 -16.92
C SER A 38 15.27 -0.94 -15.99
N PRO A 39 15.59 -1.02 -14.69
CA PRO A 39 15.12 -0.04 -13.73
C PRO A 39 15.82 1.31 -13.90
N THR A 40 15.03 2.38 -13.81
CA THR A 40 15.52 3.74 -13.58
C THR A 40 15.09 4.16 -12.19
N SER A 41 16.06 4.33 -11.29
CA SER A 41 15.79 4.77 -9.90
C SER A 41 16.00 6.28 -9.78
N ILE A 42 15.01 6.94 -9.21
CA ILE A 42 14.97 8.40 -9.06
C ILE A 42 14.75 8.70 -7.58
N PRO A 43 15.73 9.26 -6.85
CA PRO A 43 15.55 9.63 -5.45
C PRO A 43 14.41 10.65 -5.30
N TYR A 44 13.59 10.50 -4.26
CA TYR A 44 12.50 11.46 -3.97
C TYR A 44 13.00 12.89 -3.84
N ALA A 45 14.22 13.07 -3.31
CA ALA A 45 14.85 14.38 -3.22
C ALA A 45 15.05 15.08 -4.58
N GLY A 46 15.10 14.33 -5.67
CA GLY A 46 15.20 14.85 -7.04
C GLY A 46 13.84 15.17 -7.69
N ILE A 47 12.72 14.79 -7.07
CA ILE A 47 11.38 15.01 -7.61
C ILE A 47 10.72 16.18 -6.88
N PRO A 48 10.25 17.21 -7.60
CA PRO A 48 9.58 18.34 -6.97
C PRO A 48 8.40 17.91 -6.07
N GLU A 49 8.26 18.53 -4.92
CA GLU A 49 7.18 18.31 -3.94
C GLU A 49 7.19 16.96 -3.20
N PHE A 50 8.07 16.01 -3.56
CA PHE A 50 8.10 14.71 -2.89
C PHE A 50 8.60 14.85 -1.44
N PRO A 51 7.84 14.34 -0.46
CA PRO A 51 8.31 14.26 0.92
C PRO A 51 9.41 13.19 1.04
N GLN A 52 10.30 13.38 2.02
CA GLN A 52 11.40 12.45 2.28
C GLN A 52 11.02 11.53 3.43
N PRO A 53 10.96 10.20 3.25
CA PRO A 53 10.69 9.28 4.34
C PRO A 53 11.86 9.25 5.33
N GLY A 54 11.54 9.29 6.64
CA GLY A 54 12.51 9.23 7.74
C GLY A 54 12.62 7.83 8.36
N VAL A 55 11.72 6.92 8.02
CA VAL A 55 11.64 5.58 8.64
C VAL A 55 12.63 4.62 7.99
N SER A 56 13.36 3.87 8.83
CA SER A 56 14.26 2.80 8.36
C SER A 56 13.50 1.76 7.53
N GLY A 57 14.10 1.35 6.40
CA GLY A 57 13.46 0.44 5.44
C GLY A 57 12.69 1.14 4.31
N HIS A 58 12.62 2.47 4.32
CA HIS A 58 12.08 3.29 3.23
C HIS A 58 13.20 4.09 2.58
N SER A 59 13.68 3.65 1.40
CA SER A 59 14.80 4.31 0.71
C SER A 59 14.43 5.66 0.10
N GLY A 60 13.15 5.88 -0.21
CA GLY A 60 12.69 7.11 -0.84
C GLY A 60 13.09 7.23 -2.31
N ASP A 61 12.83 6.18 -3.10
CA ASP A 61 13.08 6.17 -4.54
C ASP A 61 11.80 5.86 -5.32
N LEU A 62 11.63 6.55 -6.45
CA LEU A 62 10.71 6.16 -7.51
C LEU A 62 11.48 5.31 -8.53
N VAL A 63 11.06 4.07 -8.73
CA VAL A 63 11.67 3.14 -9.69
C VAL A 63 10.72 2.95 -10.87
N LEU A 64 11.18 3.30 -12.06
CA LEU A 64 10.48 3.11 -13.33
C LEU A 64 11.11 1.94 -14.08
N GLY A 65 10.31 1.09 -14.72
CA GLY A 65 10.82 -0.04 -15.50
C GLY A 65 9.73 -1.02 -15.91
N TYR A 66 10.09 -2.27 -16.06
CA TYR A 66 9.16 -3.32 -16.47
C TYR A 66 9.07 -4.42 -15.41
N LEU A 67 7.91 -4.97 -15.22
CA LEU A 67 7.68 -6.12 -14.36
C LEU A 67 6.83 -7.14 -15.13
N GLY A 68 7.41 -8.29 -15.43
CA GLY A 68 6.76 -9.30 -16.25
C GLY A 68 6.30 -8.79 -17.62
N GLY A 69 7.06 -7.88 -18.25
CA GLY A 69 6.77 -7.25 -19.51
C GLY A 69 5.82 -6.04 -19.48
N THR A 70 5.27 -5.69 -18.32
CA THR A 70 4.38 -4.53 -18.12
C THR A 70 5.15 -3.33 -17.56
N GLN A 71 4.94 -2.14 -18.10
CA GLN A 71 5.55 -0.93 -17.53
C GLN A 71 4.96 -0.63 -16.15
N VAL A 72 5.84 -0.40 -15.18
CA VAL A 72 5.48 -0.13 -13.78
C VAL A 72 6.21 1.11 -13.26
N ALA A 73 5.61 1.73 -12.25
CA ALA A 73 6.24 2.77 -11.43
C ALA A 73 6.11 2.36 -9.95
N ALA A 74 7.24 2.11 -9.28
CA ALA A 74 7.27 1.63 -7.91
C ALA A 74 7.85 2.69 -6.97
N LEU A 75 7.13 2.98 -5.89
CA LEU A 75 7.57 3.81 -4.77
C LEU A 75 8.27 2.93 -3.74
N LYS A 76 9.60 3.05 -3.59
CA LYS A 76 10.38 2.33 -2.58
C LYS A 76 10.33 3.06 -1.24
N GLY A 77 9.19 2.92 -0.56
CA GLY A 77 8.92 3.58 0.71
C GLY A 77 7.79 4.59 0.64
N ARG A 78 7.33 4.98 1.82
CA ARG A 78 6.27 5.96 2.02
C ARG A 78 6.58 6.87 3.21
N CYS A 79 5.96 8.03 3.24
CA CYS A 79 5.96 8.91 4.39
C CYS A 79 4.73 8.65 5.25
N HIS A 80 4.91 8.48 6.55
CA HIS A 80 3.82 8.25 7.49
C HIS A 80 3.38 9.56 8.15
N LEU A 81 2.13 9.61 8.58
CA LEU A 81 1.58 10.81 9.25
C LEU A 81 2.29 11.11 10.58
N TYR A 82 2.76 10.08 11.29
CA TYR A 82 3.50 10.28 12.54
C TYR A 82 4.91 10.90 12.35
N GLU A 83 5.41 10.97 11.12
CA GLU A 83 6.65 11.67 10.81
C GLU A 83 6.46 13.21 10.74
N GLY A 84 5.24 13.70 10.96
CA GLY A 84 4.91 15.13 10.91
C GLY A 84 4.43 15.62 9.55
N TRP A 85 4.33 14.76 8.57
CA TRP A 85 3.75 15.10 7.26
C TRP A 85 2.25 15.30 7.35
N SER A 86 1.72 16.32 6.67
CA SER A 86 0.27 16.41 6.48
C SER A 86 -0.21 15.27 5.58
N LEU A 87 -1.50 14.94 5.71
CA LEU A 87 -2.13 13.93 4.84
C LEU A 87 -1.94 14.26 3.34
N GLU A 88 -2.02 15.53 2.98
CA GLU A 88 -1.83 15.96 1.59
C GLU A 88 -0.39 15.74 1.12
N GLN A 89 0.59 16.07 1.93
CA GLN A 89 2.02 15.87 1.62
C GLN A 89 2.37 14.38 1.50
N SER A 90 1.92 13.55 2.44
CA SER A 90 2.19 12.11 2.43
C SER A 90 1.62 11.41 1.20
N LEU A 91 0.57 11.96 0.60
CA LEU A 91 -0.09 11.41 -0.58
C LEU A 91 0.47 11.90 -1.93
N ILE A 92 1.40 12.86 -1.95
CA ILE A 92 1.99 13.38 -3.20
C ILE A 92 2.59 12.26 -4.06
N PRO A 93 3.38 11.32 -3.52
CA PRO A 93 3.96 10.26 -4.35
C PRO A 93 2.90 9.39 -5.03
N VAL A 94 1.85 8.98 -4.30
CA VAL A 94 0.76 8.19 -4.89
C VAL A 94 -0.03 9.01 -5.90
N ARG A 95 -0.33 10.27 -5.62
CA ARG A 95 -1.00 11.17 -6.58
C ARG A 95 -0.19 11.28 -7.86
N THR A 96 1.13 11.35 -7.77
CA THR A 96 2.02 11.36 -8.95
C THR A 96 1.83 10.10 -9.79
N LEU A 97 1.77 8.90 -9.18
CA LEU A 97 1.48 7.67 -9.91
C LEU A 97 0.12 7.73 -10.63
N LEU A 98 -0.91 8.23 -9.94
CA LEU A 98 -2.25 8.36 -10.53
C LEU A 98 -2.24 9.31 -11.75
N GLU A 99 -1.52 10.42 -11.64
CA GLU A 99 -1.37 11.41 -12.73
C GLU A 99 -0.49 10.90 -13.89
N LEU A 100 0.38 9.90 -13.65
CA LEU A 100 1.09 9.16 -14.73
C LEU A 100 0.17 8.20 -15.50
N GLY A 101 -1.08 8.03 -15.06
CA GLY A 101 -2.11 7.27 -15.79
C GLY A 101 -2.12 5.77 -15.48
N ILE A 102 -1.71 5.35 -14.30
CA ILE A 102 -1.80 3.95 -13.90
C ILE A 102 -3.26 3.45 -13.89
N GLU A 103 -3.45 2.17 -14.23
CA GLU A 103 -4.75 1.49 -14.24
C GLU A 103 -5.02 0.71 -12.95
N LEU A 104 -3.93 0.27 -12.29
CA LEU A 104 -3.94 -0.49 -11.04
C LEU A 104 -2.90 0.09 -10.08
N LEU A 105 -3.31 0.33 -8.84
CA LEU A 105 -2.42 0.62 -7.73
C LEU A 105 -2.29 -0.64 -6.85
N ILE A 106 -1.08 -1.18 -6.74
CA ILE A 106 -0.75 -2.26 -5.82
C ILE A 106 -0.09 -1.65 -4.58
N LEU A 107 -0.72 -1.85 -3.43
CA LEU A 107 -0.22 -1.40 -2.14
C LEU A 107 0.34 -2.58 -1.35
N SER A 108 1.44 -2.38 -0.65
CA SER A 108 1.95 -3.35 0.31
C SER A 108 2.35 -2.70 1.62
N ASN A 109 2.15 -3.42 2.71
CA ASN A 109 2.53 -2.96 4.05
C ASN A 109 2.93 -4.14 4.96
N ALA A 110 3.51 -3.79 6.10
CA ALA A 110 3.66 -4.66 7.25
C ALA A 110 2.58 -4.31 8.28
N SER A 111 2.05 -5.29 9.00
CA SER A 111 0.99 -5.09 10.00
C SER A 111 1.11 -6.02 11.18
N GLY A 112 0.55 -5.60 12.32
CA GLY A 112 0.24 -6.48 13.44
C GLY A 112 -1.02 -7.30 13.17
N GLY A 113 -0.96 -8.62 13.36
CA GLY A 113 -2.11 -9.50 13.26
C GLY A 113 -2.99 -9.42 14.50
N ILE A 114 -4.29 -9.24 14.30
CA ILE A 114 -5.31 -9.26 15.34
C ILE A 114 -6.08 -10.57 15.28
N ASN A 115 -6.32 -11.08 14.07
CA ASN A 115 -6.99 -12.36 13.87
C ASN A 115 -6.06 -13.52 14.33
N PRO A 116 -6.48 -14.33 15.30
CA PRO A 116 -5.67 -15.42 15.85
C PRO A 116 -5.41 -16.57 14.85
N ARG A 117 -6.07 -16.56 13.69
CA ARG A 117 -5.84 -17.53 12.62
C ARG A 117 -4.67 -17.14 11.72
N PHE A 118 -4.19 -15.91 11.82
CA PHE A 118 -3.02 -15.45 11.08
C PHE A 118 -1.73 -15.82 11.82
N HIS A 119 -0.64 -15.85 11.09
CA HIS A 119 0.69 -16.12 11.65
C HIS A 119 1.73 -15.16 11.06
N SER A 120 2.82 -14.97 11.78
CA SER A 120 3.94 -14.12 11.32
C SER A 120 4.51 -14.64 9.99
N GLY A 121 4.81 -13.72 9.07
CA GLY A 121 5.23 -14.01 7.71
C GLY A 121 4.10 -14.33 6.73
N GLN A 122 2.85 -14.31 7.17
CA GLN A 122 1.70 -14.54 6.30
C GLN A 122 1.41 -13.33 5.43
N VAL A 123 1.21 -13.55 4.13
CA VAL A 123 0.68 -12.55 3.20
C VAL A 123 -0.84 -12.64 3.21
N VAL A 124 -1.50 -11.53 3.44
CA VAL A 124 -2.96 -11.38 3.46
C VAL A 124 -3.36 -10.31 2.45
N ALA A 125 -4.37 -10.56 1.65
CA ALA A 125 -4.94 -9.52 0.79
C ALA A 125 -5.96 -8.70 1.58
N ILE A 126 -5.92 -7.38 1.44
CA ILE A 126 -6.85 -6.48 2.12
C ILE A 126 -8.12 -6.38 1.27
N ASP A 127 -9.25 -6.77 1.82
CA ASP A 127 -10.56 -6.67 1.16
C ASP A 127 -11.46 -5.58 1.75
N SER A 128 -11.14 -5.13 2.96
CA SER A 128 -11.84 -4.07 3.67
C SER A 128 -10.90 -3.30 4.60
N HIS A 129 -11.34 -2.14 5.08
CA HIS A 129 -10.56 -1.39 6.07
C HIS A 129 -11.44 -0.67 7.10
N ILE A 130 -10.82 -0.38 8.24
CA ILE A 130 -11.32 0.55 9.26
C ILE A 130 -10.37 1.74 9.29
N ASP A 131 -10.87 2.94 8.98
CA ASP A 131 -10.09 4.17 9.04
C ASP A 131 -10.16 4.77 10.45
N TRP A 132 -9.13 4.49 11.26
CA TRP A 132 -8.99 5.00 12.63
C TRP A 132 -7.98 6.16 12.72
N LEU A 133 -7.73 6.83 11.56
CA LEU A 133 -6.77 7.95 11.49
C LEU A 133 -7.38 9.27 11.96
N PHE A 134 -8.71 9.40 11.97
CA PHE A 134 -9.45 10.63 12.30
C PHE A 134 -9.00 11.86 11.52
N GLN A 135 -8.52 11.66 10.28
CA GLN A 135 -8.07 12.74 9.41
C GLN A 135 -9.24 13.31 8.61
N THR A 136 -9.36 14.64 8.61
CA THR A 136 -10.33 15.32 7.75
C THR A 136 -9.90 15.21 6.30
N ARG A 137 -10.75 14.63 5.47
CA ARG A 137 -10.54 14.51 4.02
C ARG A 137 -11.48 15.46 3.30
N LYS A 138 -10.93 16.27 2.39
CA LYS A 138 -11.76 17.05 1.48
C LYS A 138 -12.29 16.11 0.40
N SER A 139 -13.62 16.10 0.19
CA SER A 139 -14.18 15.45 -1.00
C SER A 139 -13.62 16.13 -2.25
N PRO A 140 -13.07 15.41 -3.23
CA PRO A 140 -12.57 16.02 -4.46
C PRO A 140 -13.68 16.64 -5.31
N ASN A 141 -14.93 16.26 -5.06
CA ASN A 141 -16.10 16.77 -5.76
C ASN A 141 -17.26 16.88 -4.75
N PRO A 142 -17.30 17.94 -3.93
CA PRO A 142 -18.49 18.22 -3.17
C PRO A 142 -19.55 18.66 -4.18
N ASP A 143 -20.37 17.72 -4.68
CA ASP A 143 -21.58 18.08 -5.40
C ASP A 143 -22.57 18.62 -4.36
N PRO A 144 -22.84 19.93 -4.34
CA PRO A 144 -23.75 20.52 -3.37
C PRO A 144 -25.19 20.00 -3.52
N SER A 145 -25.54 19.43 -4.69
CA SER A 145 -26.87 18.91 -4.98
C SER A 145 -27.12 17.51 -4.40
N THR A 146 -26.05 16.73 -4.20
CA THR A 146 -26.15 15.34 -3.72
C THR A 146 -25.86 15.22 -2.24
N GLY A 147 -25.41 16.30 -1.56
CA GLY A 147 -24.80 16.21 -0.25
C GLY A 147 -23.57 15.29 -0.30
N SER A 148 -22.72 15.28 0.70
CA SER A 148 -21.64 14.30 0.78
C SER A 148 -22.25 12.90 0.98
N ILE A 149 -22.71 12.28 -0.09
CA ILE A 149 -23.14 10.90 -0.04
C ILE A 149 -21.86 10.09 0.12
N LEU A 150 -21.62 9.70 1.34
CA LEU A 150 -20.69 8.62 1.65
C LEU A 150 -21.23 7.39 0.91
N MET A 151 -20.68 7.12 -0.25
CA MET A 151 -21.11 6.02 -1.10
C MET A 151 -20.69 4.72 -0.43
N ARG A 152 -21.53 4.20 0.45
CA ARG A 152 -21.36 2.89 1.13
C ARG A 152 -21.19 1.71 0.16
N SER A 153 -21.51 1.92 -1.13
CA SER A 153 -21.47 0.88 -2.15
C SER A 153 -20.13 0.76 -2.89
N HIS A 154 -19.21 1.71 -2.75
CA HIS A 154 -17.91 1.60 -3.41
C HIS A 154 -16.95 0.76 -2.59
N ARG A 155 -16.58 -0.38 -3.17
CA ARG A 155 -15.47 -1.19 -2.66
C ARG A 155 -14.18 -0.47 -3.00
N THR A 156 -13.43 -0.05 -1.98
CA THR A 156 -12.10 0.56 -2.15
C THR A 156 -11.13 -0.42 -2.81
N TYR A 157 -11.19 -1.69 -2.41
CA TYR A 157 -10.37 -2.77 -2.98
C TYR A 157 -11.16 -3.49 -4.06
N ASP A 158 -10.55 -3.63 -5.24
CA ASP A 158 -11.21 -4.20 -6.41
C ASP A 158 -11.37 -5.71 -6.28
N SER A 159 -12.61 -6.18 -6.27
CA SER A 159 -12.92 -7.61 -6.06
C SER A 159 -12.45 -8.52 -7.21
N MET A 160 -12.38 -8.00 -8.44
CA MET A 160 -11.86 -8.75 -9.59
C MET A 160 -10.34 -8.95 -9.44
N TRP A 161 -9.61 -7.91 -9.08
CA TRP A 161 -8.17 -8.01 -8.85
C TRP A 161 -7.83 -8.86 -7.64
N LEU A 162 -8.67 -8.81 -6.60
CA LEU A 162 -8.56 -9.71 -5.45
C LEU A 162 -8.71 -11.18 -5.87
N ALA A 163 -9.76 -11.51 -6.62
CA ALA A 163 -9.98 -12.86 -7.13
C ALA A 163 -8.81 -13.34 -8.02
N ARG A 164 -8.31 -12.48 -8.92
CA ARG A 164 -7.12 -12.77 -9.75
C ARG A 164 -5.86 -13.04 -8.92
N ALA A 165 -5.66 -12.28 -7.85
CA ALA A 165 -4.54 -12.48 -6.95
C ALA A 165 -4.64 -13.82 -6.20
N GLN A 166 -5.84 -14.18 -5.72
CA GLN A 166 -6.09 -15.46 -5.07
C GLN A 166 -5.90 -16.65 -6.03
N GLU A 167 -6.43 -16.56 -7.26
CA GLU A 167 -6.22 -17.56 -8.31
C GLU A 167 -4.72 -17.76 -8.60
N THR A 168 -3.99 -16.63 -8.77
CA THR A 168 -2.55 -16.66 -9.04
C THR A 168 -1.77 -17.27 -7.87
N ALA A 169 -2.15 -16.97 -6.64
CA ALA A 169 -1.54 -17.56 -5.44
C ALA A 169 -1.76 -19.07 -5.38
N LEU A 170 -2.97 -19.55 -5.70
CA LEU A 170 -3.28 -20.99 -5.78
C LEU A 170 -2.45 -21.67 -6.85
N GLU A 171 -2.29 -21.09 -8.04
CA GLU A 171 -1.40 -21.58 -9.10
C GLU A 171 0.07 -21.67 -8.64
N MET A 172 0.46 -20.85 -7.66
CA MET A 172 1.79 -20.85 -7.04
C MET A 172 1.89 -21.80 -5.84
N GLY A 173 0.82 -22.49 -5.49
CA GLY A 173 0.80 -23.50 -4.42
C GLY A 173 0.61 -22.91 -3.01
N PHE A 174 0.05 -21.71 -2.86
CA PHE A 174 -0.30 -21.18 -1.55
C PHE A 174 -1.68 -20.51 -1.51
N CYS A 175 -2.28 -20.51 -0.32
CA CYS A 175 -3.54 -19.81 -0.07
C CYS A 175 -3.26 -18.34 0.27
N LEU A 176 -4.01 -17.44 -0.38
CA LEU A 176 -3.99 -16.00 -0.08
C LEU A 176 -5.30 -15.63 0.65
N PRO A 177 -5.31 -15.59 1.98
CA PRO A 177 -6.47 -15.17 2.73
C PRO A 177 -6.76 -13.69 2.55
N THR A 178 -7.97 -13.28 2.88
CA THR A 178 -8.38 -11.88 2.96
C THR A 178 -8.56 -11.43 4.40
N GLY A 179 -8.55 -10.12 4.60
CA GLY A 179 -8.81 -9.56 5.92
C GLY A 179 -9.03 -8.06 5.90
N THR A 180 -9.66 -7.60 7.00
CA THR A 180 -9.93 -6.19 7.26
C THR A 180 -8.72 -5.52 7.92
N TYR A 181 -8.18 -4.49 7.28
CA TYR A 181 -7.06 -3.71 7.78
C TYR A 181 -7.53 -2.47 8.55
N LEU A 182 -7.10 -2.30 9.79
CA LEU A 182 -7.35 -1.10 10.58
C LEU A 182 -6.13 -0.17 10.50
N ALA A 183 -6.36 1.08 10.11
CA ALA A 183 -5.31 2.09 10.03
C ALA A 183 -5.30 2.97 11.28
N THR A 184 -4.18 2.99 12.01
CA THR A 184 -3.91 3.88 13.14
C THR A 184 -2.88 4.95 12.77
N LEU A 185 -2.79 6.01 13.56
CA LEU A 185 -1.82 7.08 13.34
C LEU A 185 -0.38 6.64 13.65
N GLY A 186 -0.16 5.86 14.71
CA GLY A 186 1.17 5.58 15.24
C GLY A 186 1.78 6.79 15.98
N PRO A 187 3.08 6.81 16.27
CA PRO A 187 4.10 5.79 16.02
C PRO A 187 4.11 4.61 17.00
N ASN A 188 3.37 4.73 18.12
CA ASN A 188 3.31 3.69 19.13
C ASN A 188 2.54 2.48 18.62
N TYR A 189 3.01 1.28 19.00
CA TYR A 189 2.23 0.07 18.85
C TYR A 189 1.02 0.08 19.77
N GLU A 190 0.02 -0.70 19.42
CA GLU A 190 -1.24 -0.77 20.11
C GLU A 190 -1.10 -1.40 21.51
N THR A 191 -1.85 -0.87 22.44
CA THR A 191 -2.03 -1.46 23.76
C THR A 191 -2.90 -2.73 23.69
N ARG A 192 -2.86 -3.56 24.74
CA ARG A 192 -3.73 -4.73 24.84
C ARG A 192 -5.22 -4.39 24.76
N ALA A 193 -5.60 -3.25 25.30
CA ALA A 193 -7.00 -2.78 25.27
C ALA A 193 -7.42 -2.41 23.83
N GLU A 194 -6.54 -1.75 23.09
CA GLU A 194 -6.76 -1.41 21.68
C GLU A 194 -6.86 -2.67 20.81
N TYR A 195 -5.98 -3.64 20.96
CA TYR A 195 -6.09 -4.92 20.25
C TYR A 195 -7.45 -5.61 20.49
N ARG A 196 -7.91 -5.66 21.75
CA ARG A 196 -9.22 -6.22 22.05
C ARG A 196 -10.37 -5.42 21.45
N ALA A 197 -10.27 -4.09 21.46
CA ALA A 197 -11.26 -3.21 20.86
C ALA A 197 -11.32 -3.38 19.35
N PHE A 198 -10.17 -3.36 18.68
CA PHE A 198 -10.04 -3.49 17.23
C PHE A 198 -10.53 -4.85 16.74
N GLY A 199 -10.21 -5.93 17.44
CA GLY A 199 -10.74 -7.26 17.14
C GLY A 199 -12.28 -7.34 17.25
N ARG A 200 -12.87 -6.68 18.27
CA ARG A 200 -14.33 -6.59 18.40
C ARG A 200 -14.98 -5.75 17.31
N MET A 201 -14.26 -4.78 16.76
CA MET A 201 -14.72 -3.98 15.63
C MET A 201 -14.63 -4.74 14.29
N GLY A 202 -14.03 -5.94 14.28
CA GLY A 202 -13.86 -6.76 13.07
C GLY A 202 -12.57 -6.52 12.31
N ALA A 203 -11.56 -5.91 12.95
CA ALA A 203 -10.23 -5.81 12.34
C ALA A 203 -9.48 -7.15 12.42
N ASP A 204 -8.84 -7.54 11.33
CA ASP A 204 -7.96 -8.70 11.25
C ASP A 204 -6.48 -8.33 11.40
N MET A 205 -6.15 -7.11 11.02
CA MET A 205 -4.79 -6.56 11.01
C MET A 205 -4.80 -5.08 11.36
N VAL A 206 -3.71 -4.58 11.94
CA VAL A 206 -3.52 -3.16 12.24
C VAL A 206 -2.18 -2.64 11.75
N GLY A 207 -2.15 -1.41 11.28
CA GLY A 207 -0.92 -0.71 10.90
C GLY A 207 -1.16 0.77 10.64
N MET A 208 -0.13 1.47 10.17
CA MET A 208 -0.06 2.94 10.21
C MET A 208 -0.03 3.60 8.82
N SER A 209 -0.60 2.94 7.78
CA SER A 209 -0.48 3.38 6.38
C SER A 209 -1.66 2.93 5.52
N THR A 210 -1.46 2.92 4.19
CA THR A 210 -2.27 2.21 3.17
C THR A 210 -3.66 2.78 2.92
N VAL A 211 -4.48 2.99 3.95
CA VAL A 211 -5.87 3.43 3.78
C VAL A 211 -5.99 4.79 3.06
N PRO A 212 -5.21 5.83 3.41
CA PRO A 212 -5.23 7.09 2.69
C PRO A 212 -4.89 6.96 1.20
N GLU A 213 -3.90 6.12 0.89
CA GLU A 213 -3.43 5.85 -0.48
C GLU A 213 -4.52 5.13 -1.29
N ALA A 214 -5.13 4.10 -0.70
CA ALA A 214 -6.22 3.33 -1.30
C ALA A 214 -7.45 4.20 -1.60
N LEU A 215 -7.84 5.05 -0.64
CA LEU A 215 -8.96 5.96 -0.81
C LEU A 215 -8.68 7.04 -1.87
N LEU A 216 -7.45 7.55 -1.94
CA LEU A 216 -7.06 8.49 -2.99
C LEU A 216 -7.17 7.85 -4.38
N ALA A 217 -6.66 6.62 -4.55
CA ALA A 217 -6.74 5.91 -5.82
C ALA A 217 -8.19 5.64 -6.24
N MET A 218 -9.03 5.17 -5.32
CA MET A 218 -10.46 4.96 -5.55
C MET A 218 -11.15 6.25 -6.01
N GLN A 219 -10.85 7.40 -5.38
CA GLN A 219 -11.41 8.70 -5.76
C GLN A 219 -11.00 9.15 -7.17
N HIS A 220 -9.87 8.66 -7.67
CA HIS A 220 -9.38 8.90 -9.04
C HIS A 220 -9.83 7.82 -10.03
N GLY A 221 -10.68 6.88 -9.62
CA GLY A 221 -11.17 5.79 -10.48
C GLY A 221 -10.12 4.73 -10.79
N VAL A 222 -8.99 4.71 -10.10
CA VAL A 222 -7.94 3.71 -10.25
C VAL A 222 -8.24 2.51 -9.34
N ARG A 223 -8.12 1.31 -9.88
CA ARG A 223 -8.34 0.07 -9.16
C ARG A 223 -7.25 -0.16 -8.12
N VAL A 224 -7.62 -0.72 -6.98
CA VAL A 224 -6.70 -0.97 -5.86
C VAL A 224 -6.64 -2.46 -5.53
N LEU A 225 -5.43 -2.98 -5.42
CA LEU A 225 -5.11 -4.27 -4.86
C LEU A 225 -4.10 -4.06 -3.72
N ALA A 226 -4.40 -4.55 -2.54
CA ALA A 226 -3.53 -4.30 -1.38
C ALA A 226 -3.18 -5.60 -0.67
N PHE A 227 -1.90 -5.70 -0.26
CA PHE A 227 -1.36 -6.82 0.50
C PHE A 227 -0.77 -6.34 1.82
N SER A 228 -0.99 -7.12 2.85
CA SER A 228 -0.38 -6.94 4.16
C SER A 228 0.46 -8.15 4.52
N VAL A 229 1.66 -7.91 5.02
CA VAL A 229 2.48 -8.94 5.64
C VAL A 229 2.26 -8.86 7.15
N VAL A 230 1.71 -9.90 7.73
CA VAL A 230 1.56 -10.03 9.18
C VAL A 230 2.94 -10.27 9.77
N THR A 231 3.47 -9.34 10.56
CA THR A 231 4.84 -9.45 11.11
C THR A 231 4.88 -9.98 12.53
N ASN A 232 3.80 -9.77 13.26
CA ASN A 232 3.59 -10.32 14.59
C ASN A 232 2.09 -10.58 14.78
N VAL A 233 1.75 -11.58 15.57
CA VAL A 233 0.35 -11.80 16.00
C VAL A 233 0.26 -11.40 17.45
N ALA A 234 -0.49 -10.34 17.71
CA ALA A 234 -0.67 -9.86 19.06
C ALA A 234 -1.60 -10.82 19.83
N ASN A 235 -1.06 -11.41 20.87
CA ASN A 235 -1.88 -12.01 21.90
C ASN A 235 -2.12 -10.96 22.98
N ALA A 236 -3.35 -10.44 23.07
CA ALA A 236 -3.72 -9.43 24.06
C ALA A 236 -3.50 -9.91 25.53
N ASP A 237 -3.36 -11.21 25.73
CA ASP A 237 -3.20 -11.83 27.05
C ASP A 237 -1.74 -12.24 27.35
N VAL A 238 -0.86 -12.24 26.34
CA VAL A 238 0.56 -12.54 26.51
C VAL A 238 1.39 -11.30 26.08
N PRO A 239 2.09 -10.64 27.02
CA PRO A 239 2.96 -9.53 26.67
C PRO A 239 4.09 -10.01 25.74
N SER A 240 4.17 -9.47 24.55
CA SER A 240 5.33 -9.61 23.67
C SER A 240 5.84 -8.23 23.29
N ALA A 241 7.13 -8.00 23.38
CA ALA A 241 7.75 -6.81 22.85
C ALA A 241 7.88 -7.00 21.33
N THR A 242 7.27 -6.14 20.54
CA THR A 242 7.48 -6.12 19.09
C THR A 242 8.57 -5.10 18.77
N HIS A 243 9.62 -5.54 18.09
CA HIS A 243 10.70 -4.67 17.65
C HIS A 243 10.62 -4.41 16.15
N HIS A 244 10.95 -3.21 15.71
CA HIS A 244 10.94 -2.85 14.29
C HIS A 244 11.85 -3.77 13.43
N ALA A 245 12.92 -4.29 14.02
CA ALA A 245 13.80 -5.27 13.37
C ALA A 245 13.05 -6.57 12.97
N GLU A 246 12.17 -7.07 13.83
CA GLU A 246 11.35 -8.26 13.54
C GLU A 246 10.37 -7.97 12.38
N VAL A 247 9.82 -6.75 12.31
CA VAL A 247 8.97 -6.33 11.21
C VAL A 247 9.70 -6.41 9.88
N LEU A 248 10.95 -5.95 9.84
CA LEU A 248 11.79 -6.02 8.64
C LEU A 248 12.12 -7.45 8.24
N GLU A 249 12.45 -8.31 9.21
CA GLU A 249 12.78 -9.72 8.99
C GLU A 249 11.59 -10.50 8.40
N TRP A 250 10.41 -10.42 9.03
CA TRP A 250 9.22 -11.10 8.54
C TRP A 250 8.77 -10.60 7.18
N SER A 251 8.91 -9.29 6.94
CA SER A 251 8.63 -8.70 5.62
C SER A 251 9.58 -9.24 4.54
N ALA A 252 10.87 -9.38 4.87
CA ALA A 252 11.86 -9.97 3.96
C ALA A 252 11.53 -11.45 3.65
N ASN A 253 11.11 -12.23 4.64
CA ASN A 253 10.71 -13.62 4.45
C ASN A 253 9.45 -13.76 3.57
N ALA A 254 8.46 -12.87 3.73
CA ALA A 254 7.26 -12.85 2.92
C ALA A 254 7.52 -12.49 1.45
N ARG A 255 8.66 -11.83 1.17
CA ARG A 255 9.06 -11.45 -0.19
C ARG A 255 9.07 -12.64 -1.16
N ALA A 256 9.51 -13.81 -0.70
CA ALA A 256 9.59 -15.03 -1.53
C ALA A 256 8.23 -15.42 -2.16
N ARG A 257 7.12 -15.00 -1.55
CA ARG A 257 5.76 -15.23 -2.05
C ARG A 257 5.20 -13.99 -2.74
N LEU A 258 5.37 -12.82 -2.15
CA LEU A 258 4.74 -11.58 -2.64
C LEU A 258 5.36 -11.08 -3.95
N GLN A 259 6.69 -11.14 -4.11
CA GLN A 259 7.37 -10.70 -5.32
C GLN A 259 6.95 -11.51 -6.56
N PRO A 260 7.01 -12.85 -6.58
CA PRO A 260 6.54 -13.63 -7.71
C PRO A 260 5.03 -13.46 -7.96
N LEU A 261 4.21 -13.30 -6.90
CA LEU A 261 2.77 -13.06 -7.04
C LEU A 261 2.51 -11.77 -7.81
N VAL A 262 3.12 -10.65 -7.40
CA VAL A 262 2.95 -9.34 -8.07
C VAL A 262 3.49 -9.41 -9.51
N THR A 263 4.64 -10.07 -9.73
CA THR A 263 5.20 -10.25 -11.08
C THR A 263 4.27 -11.05 -11.99
N LYS A 264 3.70 -12.16 -11.49
CA LYS A 264 2.73 -12.97 -12.26
C LYS A 264 1.45 -12.18 -12.55
N ILE A 265 0.94 -11.41 -11.60
CA ILE A 265 -0.22 -10.53 -11.82
C ILE A 265 0.09 -9.53 -12.96
N ALA A 266 1.23 -8.88 -12.92
CA ALA A 266 1.64 -7.94 -13.95
C ALA A 266 1.73 -8.61 -15.34
N SER A 267 2.37 -9.77 -15.42
CA SER A 267 2.56 -10.48 -16.70
C SER A 267 1.28 -11.12 -17.25
N LYS A 268 0.40 -11.63 -16.39
CA LYS A 268 -0.81 -12.40 -16.81
C LYS A 268 -1.94 -11.49 -17.27
N TYR A 269 -2.10 -10.34 -16.66
CA TYR A 269 -3.31 -9.53 -16.82
C TYR A 269 -3.11 -8.18 -17.51
N PHE A 270 -1.88 -7.83 -17.91
CA PHE A 270 -1.55 -6.58 -18.59
C PHE A 270 -0.86 -6.78 -19.97
N ARG A 271 -0.91 -7.96 -20.51
CA ARG A 271 -0.42 -8.25 -21.86
C ARG A 271 -1.30 -7.62 -22.94
#